data_83a181ffa00d650bad26a3f3fbd5dba0
#
_entry.id   83a181ffa00d650bad26a3f3fbd5dba0
#
_cell.length_a   1.000
_cell.length_b   1.000
_cell.length_c   1.000
_cell.angle_alpha   90.00
_cell.angle_beta   90.00
_cell.angle_gamma   90.00
#
_symmetry.space_group_name_H-M   'P 1'
#
loop_
_entity.id
_entity.type
_entity.pdbx_description
1 polymer ?
#
loop_
_entity_poly.entity_id
_entity_poly.type
_entity_poly.pdbx_seq_one_letter_code
_entity_poly.pdbx_strand_id
1 'polypeptide(L)'
;MDNGGEEDAEKKPNVTLPGTVEKIIPAIGDDIPEKVEIKIEGADDLYREVRIENKVIDAEGNPAKLKKGAEVDITIEADKKDINSKE
;
A
#
# COMPACT_ATOMS: atom_id res chain seq x y z
N MET A 1 -7.78 -27.00 13.94
CA MET A 1 -7.67 -26.46 13.95
C MET A 1 -7.77 -25.81 14.08
N ASP A 2 -7.81 -25.72 14.31
CA ASP A 2 -7.89 -24.94 14.23
C ASP A 2 -7.59 -24.05 13.95
N ASN A 3 -7.70 -24.11 14.09
CA ASN A 3 -7.23 -23.07 13.32
C ASN A 3 -7.99 -21.82 13.38
N GLY A 4 -9.19 -21.82 13.90
CA GLY A 4 -9.97 -20.63 14.00
C GLY A 4 -9.27 -19.56 14.78
N GLY A 5 -8.70 -19.92 15.88
CA GLY A 5 -8.00 -18.92 16.67
C GLY A 5 -6.80 -18.37 15.97
N GLU A 6 -6.12 -19.21 15.24
CA GLU A 6 -4.95 -18.73 14.55
C GLU A 6 -5.32 -17.80 13.44
N GLU A 7 -6.41 -18.09 12.76
CA GLU A 7 -6.82 -17.19 11.71
C GLU A 7 -7.19 -15.84 12.26
N ASP A 8 -7.84 -15.82 13.40
CA ASP A 8 -8.18 -14.54 14.00
C ASP A 8 -6.94 -13.76 14.36
N ALA A 9 -5.95 -14.44 14.87
CA ALA A 9 -4.72 -13.75 15.24
C ALA A 9 -4.03 -13.17 14.03
N GLU A 10 -4.17 -13.83 12.90
CA GLU A 10 -3.52 -13.33 11.71
C GLU A 10 -4.31 -12.29 10.96
N LYS A 11 -5.60 -12.21 11.25
CA LYS A 11 -6.42 -11.23 10.58
C LYS A 11 -6.34 -9.92 11.31
N LYS A 12 -5.67 -9.00 10.73
CA LYS A 12 -5.55 -7.67 11.30
C LYS A 12 -6.60 -6.77 10.72
N PRO A 13 -7.07 -5.80 11.49
CA PRO A 13 -7.92 -4.77 10.90
C PRO A 13 -7.24 -4.14 9.72
N ASN A 14 -7.96 -4.04 8.63
CA ASN A 14 -7.34 -3.51 7.43
C ASN A 14 -8.38 -2.89 6.51
N VAL A 15 -7.90 -2.12 5.58
CA VAL A 15 -8.70 -1.57 4.51
C VAL A 15 -7.86 -1.61 3.25
N THR A 16 -8.51 -1.91 2.14
CA THR A 16 -7.85 -1.94 0.84
C THR A 16 -8.60 -1.00 -0.10
N LEU A 17 -7.86 -0.11 -0.71
CA LEU A 17 -8.42 0.88 -1.61
C LEU A 17 -7.75 0.77 -2.96
N PRO A 18 -8.49 0.91 -4.05
CA PRO A 18 -7.87 0.90 -5.36
C PRO A 18 -7.18 2.21 -5.65
N GLY A 19 -6.14 2.14 -6.44
CA GLY A 19 -5.41 3.32 -6.84
C GLY A 19 -4.80 3.15 -8.20
N THR A 20 -4.27 4.25 -8.72
CA THR A 20 -3.63 4.27 -10.03
C THR A 20 -2.34 5.06 -9.91
N VAL A 21 -1.28 4.52 -10.53
CA VAL A 21 -0.01 5.22 -10.56
C VAL A 21 -0.13 6.41 -11.51
N GLU A 22 -0.07 7.60 -10.96
CA GLU A 22 -0.24 8.82 -11.74
C GLU A 22 1.07 9.35 -12.29
N LYS A 23 2.15 9.12 -11.57
CA LYS A 23 3.38 9.79 -11.89
C LYS A 23 4.55 8.99 -11.35
N ILE A 24 5.62 8.96 -12.13
CA ILE A 24 6.89 8.39 -11.68
C ILE A 24 7.80 9.57 -11.39
N ILE A 25 8.32 9.62 -10.19
CA ILE A 25 9.19 10.70 -9.76
C ILE A 25 10.61 10.17 -9.80
N PRO A 26 11.46 10.70 -10.68
CA PRO A 26 12.80 10.12 -10.86
C PRO A 26 13.66 10.23 -9.62
N ALA A 27 14.60 9.32 -9.51
CA ALA A 27 15.59 9.40 -8.46
C ALA A 27 16.42 10.65 -8.61
N ILE A 28 16.87 11.18 -7.48
CA ILE A 28 17.74 12.34 -7.48
C ILE A 28 19.01 11.95 -6.75
N GLY A 29 20.08 11.79 -7.51
CA GLY A 29 21.34 11.36 -6.93
C GLY A 29 21.22 9.98 -6.35
N ASP A 30 22.08 9.68 -5.38
CA ASP A 30 22.08 8.37 -4.76
C ASP A 30 21.24 8.32 -3.52
N ASP A 31 20.80 9.45 -3.03
CA ASP A 31 20.15 9.52 -1.73
C ASP A 31 18.64 9.47 -1.81
N ILE A 32 18.07 9.88 -2.91
CA ILE A 32 16.62 9.96 -3.03
C ILE A 32 16.19 9.00 -4.12
N PRO A 33 15.56 7.89 -3.74
CA PRO A 33 15.18 6.88 -4.73
C PRO A 33 14.02 7.34 -5.59
N GLU A 34 13.84 6.62 -6.68
CA GLU A 34 12.68 6.83 -7.53
C GLU A 34 11.41 6.54 -6.74
N LYS A 35 10.40 7.37 -6.94
CA LYS A 35 9.15 7.22 -6.23
C LYS A 35 8.00 7.17 -7.20
N VAL A 36 6.86 6.69 -6.73
CA VAL A 36 5.62 6.74 -7.47
C VAL A 36 4.61 7.53 -6.69
N GLU A 37 3.83 8.30 -7.42
CA GLU A 37 2.69 8.98 -6.84
C GLU A 37 1.45 8.22 -7.26
N ILE A 38 0.67 7.78 -6.29
CA ILE A 38 -0.49 6.95 -6.52
C ILE A 38 -1.73 7.72 -6.11
N LYS A 39 -2.68 7.77 -7.02
CA LYS A 39 -3.96 8.41 -6.74
C LYS A 39 -4.91 7.35 -6.20
N ILE A 40 -5.45 7.58 -5.02
CA ILE A 40 -6.32 6.63 -4.36
C ILE A 40 -7.77 6.98 -4.67
N GLU A 41 -8.52 6.01 -5.16
CA GLU A 41 -9.92 6.25 -5.47
C GLU A 41 -10.74 6.09 -4.22
N GLY A 42 -11.75 6.93 -4.10
CA GLY A 42 -12.63 6.85 -2.96
C GLY A 42 -12.14 7.55 -1.73
N ALA A 43 -10.97 8.15 -1.78
CA ALA A 43 -10.45 8.89 -0.64
C ALA A 43 -10.89 10.35 -0.73
N ASP A 44 -10.81 11.03 0.41
CA ASP A 44 -11.09 12.45 0.44
C ASP A 44 -10.15 13.20 -0.44
N ASP A 45 -10.61 14.34 -0.94
CA ASP A 45 -9.78 15.14 -1.84
C ASP A 45 -8.42 15.47 -1.27
N LEU A 46 -8.35 15.68 0.02
CA LEU A 46 -7.10 16.08 0.65
C LEU A 46 -6.11 14.95 0.78
N TYR A 47 -6.57 13.71 0.75
CA TYR A 47 -5.71 12.56 1.05
C TYR A 47 -5.78 11.50 -0.02
N ARG A 48 -6.01 11.92 -1.25
CA ARG A 48 -6.19 10.92 -2.29
C ARG A 48 -4.89 10.53 -2.98
N GLU A 49 -3.78 11.13 -2.59
CA GLU A 49 -2.51 10.80 -3.22
C GLU A 49 -1.52 10.33 -2.18
N VAL A 50 -0.71 9.35 -2.58
CA VAL A 50 0.34 8.85 -1.72
C VAL A 50 1.59 8.67 -2.56
N ARG A 51 2.75 8.94 -1.98
CA ARG A 51 4.03 8.76 -2.63
C ARG A 51 4.83 7.74 -1.86
N ILE A 52 5.35 6.77 -2.59
CA ILE A 52 6.18 5.74 -1.99
C ILE A 52 7.34 5.46 -2.92
N GLU A 53 8.35 4.80 -2.38
CA GLU A 53 9.46 4.34 -3.19
C GLU A 53 8.93 3.37 -4.24
N ASN A 54 9.43 3.48 -5.47
CA ASN A 54 8.97 2.62 -6.55
C ASN A 54 9.69 1.28 -6.49
N LYS A 55 9.22 0.43 -5.58
CA LYS A 55 9.84 -0.86 -5.37
C LYS A 55 8.79 -1.81 -4.83
N VAL A 56 8.51 -2.84 -5.58
CA VAL A 56 7.56 -3.85 -5.15
C VAL A 56 8.19 -5.21 -5.38
N ILE A 57 7.60 -6.22 -4.77
CA ILE A 57 8.06 -7.59 -4.96
C ILE A 57 7.00 -8.30 -5.79
N ASP A 58 7.41 -8.89 -6.89
CA ASP A 58 6.45 -9.56 -7.74
C ASP A 58 6.09 -10.93 -7.16
N ALA A 59 5.22 -11.65 -7.87
CA ALA A 59 4.70 -12.91 -7.36
C ALA A 59 5.79 -13.95 -7.17
N GLU A 60 6.93 -13.78 -7.83
CA GLU A 60 8.01 -14.72 -7.74
C GLU A 60 9.07 -14.31 -6.76
N GLY A 61 8.83 -13.24 -6.03
CA GLY A 61 9.78 -12.78 -5.04
C GLY A 61 10.86 -11.87 -5.55
N ASN A 62 10.77 -11.43 -6.79
CA ASN A 62 11.79 -10.59 -7.39
C ASN A 62 11.41 -9.12 -7.29
N PRO A 63 12.41 -8.25 -7.14
CA PRO A 63 12.10 -6.81 -7.13
C PRO A 63 11.56 -6.35 -8.47
N ALA A 64 10.62 -5.45 -8.41
CA ALA A 64 9.97 -4.93 -9.61
C ALA A 64 9.60 -3.48 -9.37
N LYS A 65 9.21 -2.81 -10.44
CA LYS A 65 8.80 -1.41 -10.37
C LYS A 65 7.44 -1.25 -11.00
N LEU A 66 6.69 -0.31 -10.47
CA LEU A 66 5.41 0.06 -11.06
C LEU A 66 5.64 1.02 -12.20
N LYS A 67 4.74 1.02 -13.16
CA LYS A 67 4.81 1.98 -14.25
C LYS A 67 3.60 2.88 -14.23
N LYS A 68 3.73 4.01 -14.89
CA LYS A 68 2.67 4.98 -14.95
C LYS A 68 1.42 4.33 -15.54
N GLY A 69 0.30 4.60 -14.93
CA GLY A 69 -0.96 4.01 -15.36
C GLY A 69 -1.30 2.68 -14.74
N ALA A 70 -0.39 2.12 -13.96
CA ALA A 70 -0.65 0.82 -13.33
C ALA A 70 -1.76 0.95 -12.31
N GLU A 71 -2.59 -0.08 -12.24
CA GLU A 71 -3.63 -0.14 -11.23
C GLU A 71 -3.12 -0.95 -10.06
N VAL A 72 -3.32 -0.42 -8.86
CA VAL A 72 -2.77 -1.03 -7.67
C VAL A 72 -3.85 -1.05 -6.59
N ASP A 73 -3.59 -1.86 -5.58
CA ASP A 73 -4.40 -1.88 -4.36
C ASP A 73 -3.53 -1.42 -3.22
N ILE A 74 -4.07 -0.54 -2.41
CA ILE A 74 -3.35 -0.03 -1.25
C ILE A 74 -4.02 -0.59 -0.02
N THR A 75 -3.25 -1.33 0.76
CA THR A 75 -3.77 -1.99 1.95
C THR A 75 -3.10 -1.40 3.18
N ILE A 76 -3.92 -1.05 4.15
CA ILE A 76 -3.45 -0.54 5.42
C ILE A 76 -3.88 -1.51 6.49
N GLU A 77 -2.92 -2.00 7.26
CA GLU A 77 -3.18 -2.95 8.33
C GLU A 77 -2.62 -2.40 9.64
N ALA A 78 -3.29 -2.74 10.72
CA ALA A 78 -2.81 -2.34 12.03
C ALA A 78 -3.02 -3.47 13.00
N ASP A 79 -2.22 -3.50 14.06
CA ASP A 79 -2.46 -4.44 15.14
C ASP A 79 -3.70 -4.03 15.87
N LYS A 80 -4.39 -5.03 16.43
CA LYS A 80 -5.61 -4.73 17.17
C LYS A 80 -5.36 -3.79 18.32
N LYS A 81 -4.20 -3.86 18.92
CA LYS A 81 -3.89 -3.01 20.06
C LYS A 81 -3.68 -1.57 19.65
N ASP A 82 -3.47 -1.32 18.37
CA ASP A 82 -3.14 0.02 17.89
C ASP A 82 -4.32 0.71 17.26
N ILE A 83 -5.50 0.16 17.34
CA ILE A 83 -6.67 0.82 16.78
C ILE A 83 -7.65 1.11 17.88
N ASN A 84 -8.52 2.05 17.57
CA ASN A 84 -9.57 2.46 18.48
C ASN A 84 -10.84 1.77 18.01
N SER A 85 -11.26 0.73 18.72
CA SER A 85 -12.33 -0.08 18.20
C SER A 85 -13.68 0.22 18.81
N LYS A 86 -13.83 1.27 19.62
CA LYS A 86 -15.10 1.54 20.10
C LYS A 86 -15.94 2.12 19.09
N GLU A 87 -17.01 2.01 19.20
CA GLU A 87 -17.80 2.52 18.34
C GLU A 87 -18.40 3.39 18.54
#